data_98dc3d49065df09d1dcd9d15597f574a
#
_entry.id   98dc3d49065df09d1dcd9d15597f574a
#
_cell.length_a   1.000
_cell.length_b   1.000
_cell.length_c   1.000
_cell.angle_alpha   90.00
_cell.angle_beta   90.00
_cell.angle_gamma   90.00
#
_symmetry.space_group_name_H-M   'P 1'
#
loop_
_entity.id
_entity.type
_entity.pdbx_description
1 polymer ?
#
loop_
_entity_poly.entity_id
_entity_poly.type
_entity_poly.pdbx_seq_one_letter_code
_entity_poly.pdbx_strand_id
1 'polypeptide(L)'
;MSRKDKETKKKDNFVEFEYDGKEFKYSGRLYPDSQTETKKCTITPMSLTLNGVITIKGCKLMQTDNKTWINFPQYQDKEKKWQSYFFIPKEFEEIVKVAEAAEKAMDD
;
A
#
# COMPACT_ATOMS: atom_id res chain seq x y z
N MET A 1 20.60 24.00 6.99
CA MET A 1 19.92 24.03 6.80
C MET A 1 19.56 23.90 6.23
N SER A 2 19.86 23.78 6.15
CA SER A 2 19.15 23.69 5.79
C SER A 2 18.78 23.20 5.31
N ARG A 3 18.96 22.91 5.42
CA ARG A 3 18.31 22.46 5.20
C ARG A 3 17.61 22.11 4.96
N LYS A 4 17.43 21.93 5.11
CA LYS A 4 16.49 21.71 5.04
C LYS A 4 15.77 21.66 4.52
N ASP A 5 15.90 21.71 4.49
CA ASP A 5 15.00 21.97 4.08
C ASP A 5 14.72 21.70 3.15
N LYS A 6 15.01 21.63 2.99
CA LYS A 6 14.60 21.40 2.38
C LYS A 6 14.44 20.61 1.73
N GLU A 7 14.79 20.31 1.35
CA GLU A 7 14.66 19.39 1.03
C GLU A 7 14.10 18.43 1.53
N THR A 8 14.21 18.23 2.05
CA THR A 8 13.37 17.63 2.98
C THR A 8 12.03 17.29 2.48
N LYS A 9 11.48 18.14 1.78
CA LYS A 9 10.16 17.94 1.22
C LYS A 9 10.04 16.68 0.44
N LYS A 10 11.10 16.32 -0.22
CA LYS A 10 11.05 15.12 -1.03
C LYS A 10 10.86 13.88 -0.25
N LYS A 11 11.34 13.88 0.98
CA LYS A 11 11.17 12.75 1.82
C LYS A 11 9.72 12.53 2.16
N ASP A 12 8.97 13.62 2.14
CA ASP A 12 7.56 13.58 2.52
C ASP A 12 6.67 13.48 1.31
N ASN A 13 7.24 13.12 0.19
CA ASN A 13 6.48 13.05 -1.03
C ASN A 13 5.67 11.77 -1.07
N PHE A 14 4.42 11.86 -0.70
CA PHE A 14 3.52 10.72 -0.69
C PHE A 14 2.12 11.17 -1.07
N VAL A 15 1.30 10.18 -1.41
CA VAL A 15 -0.09 10.41 -1.74
C VAL A 15 -0.92 9.74 -0.67
N GLU A 16 -1.89 10.45 -0.12
CA GLU A 16 -2.78 9.89 0.89
C GLU A 16 -4.08 9.47 0.27
N PHE A 17 -4.68 8.43 0.83
CA PHE A 17 -5.99 7.99 0.41
C PHE A 17 -6.80 7.55 1.61
N GLU A 18 -8.12 7.49 1.42
CA GLU A 18 -9.05 7.02 2.44
C GLU A 18 -10.13 6.19 1.78
N TYR A 19 -10.66 5.26 2.53
CA TYR A 19 -11.80 4.47 2.09
C TYR A 19 -12.62 4.05 3.30
N ASP A 20 -13.92 4.35 3.28
CA ASP A 20 -14.81 3.95 4.36
C ASP A 20 -15.46 2.62 4.00
N GLY A 21 -14.97 1.55 4.63
CA GLY A 21 -15.53 0.24 4.42
C GLY A 21 -16.57 -0.09 5.49
N LYS A 22 -17.20 -1.24 5.34
CA LYS A 22 -18.17 -1.69 6.32
C LYS A 22 -17.50 -2.13 7.62
N GLU A 23 -16.36 -2.79 7.49
CA GLU A 23 -15.68 -3.35 8.66
C GLU A 23 -14.72 -2.37 9.28
N PHE A 24 -14.03 -1.62 8.43
CA PHE A 24 -13.00 -0.70 8.89
C PHE A 24 -13.06 0.59 8.10
N LYS A 25 -12.54 1.64 8.71
CA LYS A 25 -12.19 2.84 7.98
C LYS A 25 -10.73 2.71 7.63
N TYR A 26 -10.41 2.91 6.36
CA TYR A 26 -9.04 2.73 5.88
C TYR A 26 -8.45 4.07 5.49
N SER A 27 -7.19 4.23 5.78
CA SER A 27 -6.42 5.35 5.24
C SER A 27 -5.02 4.84 4.99
N GLY A 28 -4.25 5.60 4.24
CA GLY A 28 -2.89 5.15 3.99
C GLY A 28 -2.09 6.15 3.21
N ARG A 29 -0.84 5.80 2.97
CA ARG A 29 0.09 6.62 2.22
C ARG A 29 0.77 5.76 1.18
N LEU A 30 0.89 6.33 0.00
CA LEU A 30 1.57 5.68 -1.12
C LEU A 30 2.80 6.50 -1.45
N TYR A 31 3.88 5.82 -1.84
CA TYR A 31 5.16 6.46 -2.11
C TYR A 31 5.56 6.25 -3.57
N PRO A 32 4.99 7.04 -4.49
CA PRO A 32 5.25 6.85 -5.93
C PRO A 32 6.71 7.01 -6.31
N ASP A 33 7.45 7.83 -5.58
CA ASP A 33 8.85 8.05 -5.89
C ASP A 33 9.70 6.80 -5.67
N SER A 34 9.18 5.85 -4.91
CA SER A 34 9.87 4.58 -4.66
C SER A 34 9.26 3.44 -5.47
N GLN A 35 8.49 3.78 -6.47
CA GLN A 35 7.80 2.80 -7.30
C GLN A 35 8.78 1.98 -8.12
N THR A 36 8.49 0.70 -8.27
CA THR A 36 9.27 -0.22 -9.07
C THR A 36 8.39 -0.77 -10.19
N GLU A 37 8.92 -0.80 -11.39
CA GLU A 37 8.19 -1.37 -12.52
C GLU A 37 8.87 -2.61 -13.04
N THR A 38 8.09 -3.65 -13.24
CA THR A 38 8.55 -4.84 -13.92
C THR A 38 7.78 -4.94 -15.23
N LYS A 39 8.09 -5.94 -16.02
CA LYS A 39 7.39 -6.10 -17.29
C LYS A 39 5.89 -6.30 -17.13
N LYS A 40 5.48 -6.83 -16.00
CA LYS A 40 4.07 -7.19 -15.80
C LYS A 40 3.36 -6.36 -14.77
N CYS A 41 4.09 -5.63 -13.96
CA CYS A 41 3.47 -5.07 -12.76
C CYS A 41 4.18 -3.80 -12.31
N THR A 42 3.40 -2.86 -11.82
CA THR A 42 3.92 -1.69 -11.14
C THR A 42 3.72 -1.89 -9.66
N ILE A 43 4.76 -1.67 -8.87
CA ILE A 43 4.75 -1.90 -7.43
C ILE A 43 5.02 -0.60 -6.71
N THR A 44 4.06 -0.16 -5.92
CA THR A 44 4.18 1.10 -5.17
C THR A 44 4.18 0.79 -3.67
N PRO A 45 5.24 1.15 -2.95
CA PRO A 45 5.26 0.96 -1.50
C PRO A 45 4.15 1.78 -0.85
N MET A 46 3.54 1.24 0.18
CA MET A 46 2.47 1.93 0.87
C MET A 46 2.33 1.46 2.31
N SER A 47 1.64 2.24 3.10
CA SER A 47 1.20 1.82 4.42
C SER A 47 -0.31 1.88 4.46
N LEU A 48 -0.90 1.12 5.38
CA LEU A 48 -2.35 1.06 5.52
C LEU A 48 -2.70 1.20 6.99
N THR A 49 -3.64 2.08 7.28
CA THR A 49 -4.08 2.30 8.66
C THR A 49 -5.55 1.94 8.78
N LEU A 50 -5.86 1.18 9.81
CA LEU A 50 -7.21 0.71 10.08
C LEU A 50 -7.79 1.51 11.24
N ASN A 51 -8.93 2.14 11.00
CA ASN A 51 -9.66 2.92 12.01
C ASN A 51 -8.82 4.01 12.67
N GLY A 52 -7.78 4.47 11.97
CA GLY A 52 -6.92 5.51 12.51
C GLY A 52 -6.05 5.06 13.66
N VAL A 53 -5.99 3.74 13.92
CA VAL A 53 -5.33 3.20 15.10
C VAL A 53 -4.19 2.26 14.75
N ILE A 54 -4.44 1.31 13.88
CA ILE A 54 -3.45 0.27 13.54
C ILE A 54 -2.86 0.55 12.17
N THR A 55 -1.55 0.74 12.12
CA THR A 55 -0.88 1.00 10.86
C THR A 55 -0.02 -0.21 10.49
N ILE A 56 -0.22 -0.70 9.27
CA ILE A 56 0.55 -1.80 8.72
C ILE A 56 1.52 -1.22 7.71
N LYS A 57 2.80 -1.31 8.01
CA LYS A 57 3.85 -0.82 7.12
C LYS A 57 4.38 -1.97 6.28
N GLY A 58 4.96 -1.64 5.15
CA GLY A 58 5.53 -2.66 4.29
C GLY A 58 4.56 -3.26 3.31
N CYS A 59 3.42 -2.64 3.13
CA CYS A 59 2.47 -3.06 2.11
C CYS A 59 2.93 -2.56 0.76
N LYS A 60 2.40 -3.15 -0.30
CA LYS A 60 2.70 -2.74 -1.67
C LYS A 60 1.43 -2.75 -2.49
N LEU A 61 1.20 -1.68 -3.22
CA LEU A 61 0.11 -1.64 -4.17
C LEU A 61 0.61 -2.24 -5.47
N MET A 62 -0.02 -3.30 -5.91
CA MET A 62 0.37 -4.04 -7.11
C MET A 62 -0.62 -3.72 -8.22
N GLN A 63 -0.11 -3.29 -9.36
CA GLN A 63 -0.95 -2.90 -10.49
C GLN A 63 -0.48 -3.57 -11.77
N THR A 64 -1.41 -4.24 -12.44
CA THR A 64 -1.19 -4.77 -13.78
C THR A 64 -2.19 -4.10 -14.70
N ASP A 65 -2.18 -4.45 -15.96
CA ASP A 65 -3.14 -3.89 -16.91
C ASP A 65 -4.58 -4.20 -16.54
N ASN A 66 -4.79 -5.30 -15.84
CA ASN A 66 -6.15 -5.80 -15.58
C ASN A 66 -6.55 -5.82 -14.11
N LYS A 67 -5.59 -5.70 -13.20
CA LYS A 67 -5.89 -5.90 -11.79
C LYS A 67 -5.09 -4.95 -10.91
N THR A 68 -5.67 -4.64 -9.76
CA THR A 68 -4.99 -3.87 -8.72
C THR A 68 -5.27 -4.57 -7.40
N TRP A 69 -4.23 -4.82 -6.63
CA TRP A 69 -4.42 -5.43 -5.30
C TRP A 69 -3.32 -4.96 -4.37
N ILE A 70 -3.47 -5.27 -3.08
CA ILE A 70 -2.49 -4.91 -2.06
C ILE A 70 -1.79 -6.18 -1.58
N ASN A 71 -0.47 -6.17 -1.63
CA ASN A 71 0.33 -7.22 -1.02
C ASN A 71 0.72 -6.76 0.37
N PHE A 72 0.42 -7.60 1.36
CA PHE A 72 0.77 -7.32 2.74
C PHE A 72 2.15 -7.87 3.05
N PRO A 73 2.76 -7.43 4.15
CA PRO A 73 4.11 -7.88 4.49
C PRO A 73 4.19 -9.39 4.60
N GLN A 74 5.31 -9.94 4.15
CA GLN A 74 5.55 -11.36 4.12
C GLN A 74 6.93 -11.66 4.66
N TYR A 75 7.15 -12.91 4.99
CA TYR A 75 8.46 -13.38 5.40
C TYR A 75 8.73 -14.72 4.74
N GLN A 76 10.00 -15.11 4.73
CA GLN A 76 10.40 -16.39 4.16
C GLN A 76 10.64 -17.37 5.32
N ASP A 77 10.01 -18.55 5.25
CA ASP A 77 10.14 -19.53 6.32
C ASP A 77 11.41 -20.35 6.10
N LYS A 78 11.61 -21.37 6.93
CA LYS A 78 12.81 -22.18 6.90
C LYS A 78 12.98 -22.94 5.58
N GLU A 79 11.87 -23.20 4.92
CA GLU A 79 11.88 -23.91 3.64
C GLU A 79 11.94 -22.96 2.47
N LYS A 80 12.17 -21.67 2.77
CA LYS A 80 12.26 -20.61 1.77
C LYS A 80 10.96 -20.36 1.03
N LYS A 81 9.85 -20.71 1.66
CA LYS A 81 8.55 -20.40 1.12
C LYS A 81 8.06 -19.08 1.71
N TRP A 82 7.37 -18.30 0.89
CA TRP A 82 6.84 -17.03 1.33
C TRP A 82 5.56 -17.22 2.12
N GLN A 83 5.50 -16.61 3.30
CA GLN A 83 4.35 -16.67 4.19
C GLN A 83 3.90 -15.26 4.52
N SER A 84 2.60 -15.08 4.70
CA SER A 84 2.06 -13.78 5.07
C SER A 84 1.98 -13.67 6.59
N TYR A 85 2.27 -12.48 7.08
CA TYR A 85 2.07 -12.20 8.50
C TYR A 85 0.60 -12.13 8.88
N PHE A 86 -0.26 -11.83 7.89
CA PHE A 86 -1.68 -11.65 8.12
C PHE A 86 -2.48 -12.66 7.34
N PHE A 87 -3.63 -13.01 7.85
CA PHE A 87 -4.57 -13.85 7.13
C PHE A 87 -5.80 -13.02 6.80
N ILE A 88 -6.13 -12.94 5.52
CA ILE A 88 -7.31 -12.22 5.07
C ILE A 88 -8.16 -13.22 4.29
N PRO A 89 -9.37 -13.51 4.78
CA PRO A 89 -10.24 -14.47 4.09
C PRO A 89 -10.58 -14.02 2.68
N LYS A 90 -10.74 -14.97 1.78
CA LYS A 90 -11.10 -14.65 0.41
C LYS A 90 -12.43 -13.93 0.32
N GLU A 91 -13.29 -14.17 1.28
CA GLU A 91 -14.62 -13.57 1.30
C GLU A 91 -14.57 -12.08 1.65
N PHE A 92 -13.44 -11.62 2.17
CA PHE A 92 -13.32 -10.23 2.57
C PHE A 92 -12.95 -9.37 1.36
N GLU A 93 -13.94 -9.09 0.55
CA GLU A 93 -13.73 -8.37 -0.70
C GLU A 93 -13.51 -6.88 -0.51
N GLU A 94 -13.76 -6.39 0.67
CA GLU A 94 -13.58 -4.97 0.96
C GLU A 94 -12.16 -4.51 0.66
N ILE A 95 -11.18 -5.40 0.85
CA ILE A 95 -9.79 -5.04 0.61
C ILE A 95 -9.52 -4.73 -0.87
N VAL A 96 -10.29 -5.29 -1.77
CA VAL A 96 -10.17 -4.99 -3.19
C VAL A 96 -10.55 -3.53 -3.44
N LYS A 97 -11.59 -3.07 -2.77
CA LYS A 97 -12.04 -1.70 -2.92
C LYS A 97 -11.05 -0.72 -2.33
N VAL A 98 -10.36 -1.14 -1.28
CA VAL A 98 -9.29 -0.31 -0.71
C VAL A 98 -8.16 -0.13 -1.72
N ALA A 99 -7.78 -1.22 -2.41
CA ALA A 99 -6.76 -1.14 -3.43
C ALA A 99 -7.17 -0.20 -4.57
N GLU A 100 -8.43 -0.26 -4.96
CA GLU A 100 -8.94 0.60 -6.02
C GLU A 100 -8.94 2.06 -5.58
N ALA A 101 -9.26 2.33 -4.32
CA ALA A 101 -9.23 3.68 -3.80
C ALA A 101 -7.82 4.24 -3.80
N ALA A 102 -6.84 3.40 -3.44
CA ALA A 102 -5.44 3.81 -3.45
C ALA A 102 -4.99 4.14 -4.87
N GLU A 103 -5.36 3.29 -5.82
CA GLU A 103 -5.01 3.52 -7.21
C GLU A 103 -5.59 4.83 -7.72
N LYS A 104 -6.85 5.07 -7.39
CA LYS A 104 -7.52 6.28 -7.84
C LYS A 104 -6.85 7.53 -7.25
N ALA A 105 -6.42 7.45 -6.00
CA ALA A 105 -5.77 8.59 -5.38
C ALA A 105 -4.47 8.94 -6.08
N MET A 106 -3.75 7.94 -6.59
CA MET A 106 -2.51 8.22 -7.30
C MET A 106 -2.76 8.83 -8.69
N ASP A 107 -3.90 8.52 -9.28
CA ASP A 107 -4.23 9.05 -10.60
C ASP A 107 -4.71 10.50 -10.53
N ASP A 108 -5.14 10.93 -9.39
CA ASP A 108 -5.55 12.31 -9.20
C ASP A 108 -4.34 13.19 -8.93
#